data_8c9a17a187d99f849633f10af0d6195e
#
_entry.id   8c9a17a187d99f849633f10af0d6195e
#
_cell.length_a   1.000
_cell.length_b   1.000
_cell.length_c   1.000
_cell.angle_alpha   90.00
_cell.angle_beta   90.00
_cell.angle_gamma   90.00
#
_symmetry.space_group_name_H-M   'P 1'
#
loop_
_entity.id
_entity.type
_entity.pdbx_description
1 polymer ?
#
loop_
_entity_poly.entity_id
_entity_poly.type
_entity_poly.pdbx_seq_one_letter_code
_entity_poly.pdbx_strand_id
1 'polypeptide(L)' 'YKNVLKKMNFLIEAKKKSEALKFLPKLNSELMKIAKTGFVKKQNASRNVSRFTKKIASI' A
#
# COMPACT_ATOMS: atom_id res chain seq x y z
N TYR A 1 4.00 -0.66 -10.09
CA TYR A 1 2.74 -0.28 -9.41
C TYR A 1 1.97 -1.51 -8.96
N LYS A 2 1.66 -2.42 -9.88
CA LYS A 2 0.92 -3.64 -9.55
C LYS A 2 1.70 -4.55 -8.59
N ASN A 3 3.01 -4.60 -8.74
CA ASN A 3 3.86 -5.44 -7.87
C ASN A 3 3.81 -4.99 -6.42
N VAL A 4 3.78 -3.68 -6.20
CA VAL A 4 3.70 -3.11 -4.85
C VAL A 4 2.39 -3.50 -4.20
N LEU A 5 1.29 -3.38 -4.94
CA LEU A 5 -0.03 -3.75 -4.44
C LEU A 5 -0.13 -5.25 -4.14
N LYS A 6 0.43 -6.08 -5.03
CA LYS A 6 0.45 -7.53 -4.82
C LYS A 6 1.19 -7.91 -3.55
N LYS A 7 2.34 -7.29 -3.32
CA LYS A 7 3.14 -7.57 -2.13
C LYS A 7 2.38 -7.21 -0.86
N MET A 8 1.74 -6.04 -0.84
CA MET A 8 0.95 -5.62 0.31
C MET A 8 -0.23 -6.57 0.54
N ASN A 9 -0.94 -6.94 -0.53
CA ASN A 9 -2.05 -7.88 -0.42
C ASN A 9 -1.59 -9.23 0.13
N PHE A 10 -0.44 -9.71 -0.33
CA PHE A 10 0.14 -10.96 0.16
C PHE A 10 0.40 -10.90 1.67
N LEU A 11 0.99 -9.80 2.13
CA LEU A 11 1.27 -9.63 3.56
C LEU A 11 0.00 -9.59 4.39
N ILE A 12 -1.04 -8.96 3.87
CA ILE A 12 -2.34 -8.88 4.55
C ILE A 12 -3.01 -10.25 4.59
N GLU A 13 -3.01 -10.97 3.47
CA GLU A 13 -3.63 -12.30 3.40
C GLU A 13 -2.92 -13.30 4.30
N ALA A 14 -1.60 -13.19 4.42
CA ALA A 14 -0.79 -14.03 5.29
C ALA A 14 -0.92 -13.60 6.76
N LYS A 15 -1.68 -12.55 7.05
CA LYS A 15 -1.89 -12.00 8.39
C LYS A 15 -0.57 -11.59 9.06
N LYS A 16 0.36 -11.11 8.26
CA LYS A 16 1.67 -10.65 8.76
C LYS A 16 1.60 -9.17 9.09
N LYS A 17 0.91 -8.85 10.19
CA LYS A 17 0.66 -7.48 10.59
C LYS A 17 1.94 -6.66 10.76
N SER A 18 2.92 -7.21 11.47
CA SER A 18 4.18 -6.51 11.71
C SER A 18 4.89 -6.17 10.41
N GLU A 19 4.98 -7.12 9.51
CA GLU A 19 5.62 -6.90 8.20
C GLU A 19 4.83 -5.93 7.35
N ALA A 20 3.51 -6.02 7.38
CA ALA A 20 2.66 -5.10 6.65
C ALA A 20 2.85 -3.67 7.17
N LEU A 21 2.93 -3.49 8.48
CA LEU A 21 3.17 -2.17 9.08
C LEU A 21 4.53 -1.61 8.69
N LYS A 22 5.55 -2.46 8.64
CA LYS A 22 6.89 -2.04 8.20
C LYS A 22 6.91 -1.68 6.72
N PHE A 23 6.13 -2.38 5.93
CA PHE A 23 6.05 -2.12 4.49
C PHE A 23 5.22 -0.88 4.16
N LEU A 24 4.30 -0.51 5.04
CA LEU A 24 3.37 0.59 4.79
C LEU A 24 4.04 1.90 4.40
N PRO A 25 5.09 2.39 5.11
CA PRO A 25 5.78 3.61 4.69
C PRO A 25 6.40 3.49 3.30
N LYS A 26 6.96 2.32 2.99
CA LYS A 26 7.54 2.07 1.67
C LYS A 26 6.47 2.08 0.60
N LEU A 27 5.33 1.45 0.87
CA LEU A 27 4.19 1.45 -0.03
C LEU A 27 3.73 2.87 -0.33
N ASN A 28 3.59 3.69 0.70
CA ASN A 28 3.19 5.08 0.56
C ASN A 28 4.17 5.84 -0.34
N SER A 29 5.47 5.67 -0.09
CA SER A 29 6.52 6.31 -0.88
C SER A 29 6.47 5.88 -2.35
N GLU A 30 6.32 4.59 -2.60
CA GLU A 30 6.25 4.05 -3.96
C GLU A 30 5.02 4.57 -4.71
N LEU A 31 3.87 4.57 -4.04
CA LEU A 31 2.64 5.07 -4.66
C LEU A 31 2.72 6.57 -4.95
N MET A 32 3.36 7.33 -4.08
CA MET A 32 3.54 8.76 -4.30
C MET A 32 4.49 9.04 -5.47
N LYS A 33 5.54 8.26 -5.62
CA LYS A 33 6.45 8.37 -6.77
C LYS A 33 5.70 8.11 -8.07
N ILE A 34 4.87 7.07 -8.09
CA ILE A 34 4.09 6.72 -9.27
C ILE A 34 3.07 7.81 -9.58
N ALA A 35 2.45 8.38 -8.55
CA ALA A 35 1.50 9.48 -8.71
C ALA A 35 2.17 10.73 -9.28
N LYS A 36 3.42 11.00 -8.90
CA LYS A 36 4.18 12.12 -9.44
C LYS A 36 4.46 12.00 -10.92
N THR A 37 4.62 10.78 -11.42
CA THR A 37 4.84 10.53 -12.85
C THR A 37 3.57 10.66 -13.67
N GLY A 38 2.42 10.83 -13.01
CA GLY A 38 1.14 10.93 -13.69
C GLY A 38 0.53 9.59 -14.04
N PHE A 39 1.17 8.50 -13.67
CA PHE A 39 0.68 7.16 -13.97
C PHE A 39 -0.57 6.82 -13.18
N VAL A 40 -0.67 7.33 -11.95
CA VAL A 40 -1.82 7.13 -11.07
C VAL A 40 -2.16 8.47 -10.43
N LYS A 41 -3.45 8.77 -10.32
CA LYS A 41 -3.88 10.00 -9.68
C LYS A 41 -3.55 9.96 -8.19
N LYS A 42 -3.16 11.11 -7.63
CA LYS A 42 -2.85 11.23 -6.21
C LYS A 42 -3.99 10.73 -5.33
N GLN A 43 -5.23 11.00 -5.73
CA GLN A 43 -6.41 10.55 -5.00
C GLN A 43 -6.47 9.03 -4.90
N ASN A 44 -6.16 8.34 -6.00
CA ASN A 44 -6.16 6.88 -6.02
C ASN A 44 -5.03 6.31 -5.15
N ALA A 45 -3.86 6.92 -5.20
CA ALA A 45 -2.74 6.50 -4.36
C ALA A 45 -3.07 6.66 -2.88
N SER A 46 -3.60 7.80 -2.51
CA SER A 46 -4.00 8.07 -1.13
C SER A 46 -5.10 7.12 -0.66
N ARG A 47 -6.08 6.86 -1.52
CA ARG A 47 -7.16 5.92 -1.22
C ARG A 47 -6.63 4.51 -0.97
N ASN A 48 -5.70 4.05 -1.79
CA ASN A 48 -5.10 2.72 -1.63
C ASN A 48 -4.36 2.61 -0.30
N VAL A 49 -3.57 3.61 0.06
CA VAL A 49 -2.85 3.62 1.34
C VAL A 49 -3.84 3.56 2.51
N SER A 50 -4.90 4.35 2.43
CA SER A 50 -5.94 4.39 3.46
C SER A 50 -6.61 3.01 3.61
N ARG A 51 -6.95 2.38 2.50
CA ARG A 51 -7.58 1.05 2.50
C ARG A 51 -6.66 0.00 3.12
N PHE A 52 -5.39 0.00 2.75
CA PHE A 52 -4.42 -0.94 3.29
C PHE A 52 -4.21 -0.73 4.79
N THR A 53 -4.19 0.52 5.23
CA THR A 53 -4.09 0.84 6.65
C THR A 53 -5.24 0.23 7.43
N LYS A 54 -6.46 0.36 6.91
CA LYS A 54 -7.66 -0.23 7.53
C LYS A 54 -7.58 -1.77 7.56
N LYS A 55 -7.14 -2.36 6.46
CA LYS A 55 -6.98 -3.82 6.39
C LYS A 55 -5.98 -4.33 7.40
N ILE A 56 -4.86 -3.64 7.54
CA ILE A 56 -3.83 -4.00 8.50
C ILE A 56 -4.38 -3.91 9.93
N ALA A 57 -5.16 -2.89 10.22
CA ALA A 57 -5.79 -2.72 11.53
C ALA A 57 -6.78 -3.83 11.83
N SER A 58 -7.34 -4.47 10.81
CA SER A 58 -8.32 -5.56 10.96
C SER A 58 -7.68 -6.92 11.21
N ILE A 59 -6.39 -7.04 10.97
CA ILE A 59 -5.68 -8.33 11.14
C ILE A 59 -5.48 -8.69 12.61
#